data_637ae44bbf291727d4d1695c4d6ce8bb
#
_entry.id   637ae44bbf291727d4d1695c4d6ce8bb
#
_cell.length_a   1.000
_cell.length_b   1.000
_cell.length_c   1.000
_cell.angle_alpha   90.00
_cell.angle_beta   90.00
_cell.angle_gamma   90.00
#
_symmetry.space_group_name_H-M   'P 1'
#
loop_
_entity.id
_entity.type
_entity.pdbx_description
1 polymer ?
#
loop_
_entity_poly.entity_id
_entity_poly.type
_entity_poly.pdbx_seq_one_letter_code
_entity_poly.pdbx_strand_id
1 'polypeptide(L)'
;KLIIDDVKAKMQQLVQSIHRLVPIARIGIIVFGGKGEKRNVQPLTLSPQKLSDFLNGIQAMGGGEWEEDTLGACETAMDKMDWKPYAKKVVVLVGDSPPEKEDFAPLLALIRQFKSNNGTFNTVDVAAEEHERFEREFWLKVHREEPPKISPLPEFYRQTQAAYKVLATAGGGSMKSLTKDAHINQQVLILAFGEQWQSQVASFGRGLGGSSSSPSP
;
A
#
# COMPACT_ATOMS: atom_id res chain seq x y z
N LYS A 1 14.67 -1.50 -9.50
CA LYS A 1 15.10 -0.15 -9.06
C LYS A 1 14.06 0.92 -9.41
N LEU A 2 13.50 0.91 -10.62
CA LEU A 2 12.48 1.88 -11.07
C LEU A 2 11.17 1.81 -10.27
N ILE A 3 10.75 0.62 -9.83
CA ILE A 3 9.50 0.40 -9.09
C ILE A 3 9.49 1.09 -7.75
N ILE A 4 10.56 0.93 -6.97
CA ILE A 4 10.65 1.55 -5.64
C ILE A 4 10.62 3.07 -5.75
N ASP A 5 11.25 3.64 -6.77
CA ASP A 5 11.26 5.08 -6.95
C ASP A 5 9.86 5.62 -7.29
N ASP A 6 9.06 4.89 -8.09
CA ASP A 6 7.67 5.24 -8.38
C ASP A 6 6.77 5.09 -7.15
N VAL A 7 6.90 3.99 -6.39
CA VAL A 7 6.17 3.78 -5.13
C VAL A 7 6.53 4.87 -4.11
N LYS A 8 7.81 5.24 -3.97
CA LYS A 8 8.22 6.33 -3.08
C LYS A 8 7.58 7.66 -3.45
N ALA A 9 7.58 8.01 -4.74
CA ALA A 9 6.95 9.25 -5.20
C ALA A 9 5.45 9.26 -4.92
N LYS A 10 4.77 8.15 -5.18
CA LYS A 10 3.34 7.97 -4.88
C LYS A 10 3.08 8.06 -3.37
N MET A 11 3.92 7.44 -2.53
CA MET A 11 3.80 7.53 -1.08
C MET A 11 4.03 8.94 -0.55
N GLN A 12 4.98 9.70 -1.09
CA GLN A 12 5.19 11.11 -0.72
C GLN A 12 3.96 11.97 -1.04
N GLN A 13 3.35 11.79 -2.21
CA GLN A 13 2.12 12.47 -2.58
C GLN A 13 0.94 12.09 -1.66
N LEU A 14 0.84 10.82 -1.30
CA LEU A 14 -0.17 10.31 -0.36
C LEU A 14 -0.04 10.99 1.00
N VAL A 15 1.17 11.03 1.57
CA VAL A 15 1.45 11.69 2.84
C VAL A 15 1.03 13.15 2.82
N GLN A 16 1.40 13.89 1.76
CA GLN A 16 1.00 15.29 1.59
C GLN A 16 -0.53 15.44 1.50
N SER A 17 -1.19 14.55 0.76
CA SER A 17 -2.65 14.57 0.62
C SER A 17 -3.37 14.30 1.94
N ILE A 18 -2.89 13.33 2.72
CA ILE A 18 -3.45 13.04 4.06
C ILE A 18 -3.29 14.25 4.97
N HIS A 19 -2.12 14.87 5.03
CA HIS A 19 -1.89 16.03 5.91
C HIS A 19 -2.69 17.27 5.48
N ARG A 20 -2.98 17.43 4.19
CA ARG A 20 -3.88 18.50 3.72
C ARG A 20 -5.32 18.27 4.16
N LEU A 21 -5.80 17.02 4.13
CA LEU A 21 -7.16 16.66 4.52
C LEU A 21 -7.34 16.60 6.04
N VAL A 22 -6.34 16.08 6.74
CA VAL A 22 -6.32 15.91 8.20
C VAL A 22 -4.96 16.32 8.76
N PRO A 23 -4.75 17.62 9.06
CA PRO A 23 -3.45 18.13 9.50
C PRO A 23 -2.91 17.47 10.78
N ILE A 24 -3.80 16.89 11.61
CA ILE A 24 -3.46 16.19 12.86
C ILE A 24 -3.26 14.67 12.67
N ALA A 25 -3.28 14.17 11.43
CA ALA A 25 -3.05 12.76 11.16
C ALA A 25 -1.59 12.39 11.44
N ARG A 26 -1.36 11.41 12.30
CA ARG A 26 -0.06 10.80 12.50
C ARG A 26 0.06 9.62 11.53
N ILE A 27 1.13 9.60 10.77
CA ILE A 27 1.40 8.55 9.78
C ILE A 27 2.66 7.79 10.20
N GLY A 28 2.61 6.47 10.15
CA GLY A 28 3.77 5.58 10.25
C GLY A 28 3.91 4.78 8.98
N ILE A 29 5.12 4.34 8.67
CA ILE A 29 5.42 3.52 7.49
C ILE A 29 6.26 2.33 7.93
N ILE A 30 5.89 1.14 7.50
CA ILE A 30 6.68 -0.08 7.67
C ILE A 30 6.97 -0.63 6.28
N VAL A 31 8.24 -0.86 5.99
CA VAL A 31 8.68 -1.56 4.79
C VAL A 31 9.29 -2.88 5.25
N PHE A 32 8.81 -3.96 4.70
CA PHE A 32 9.19 -5.32 5.09
C PHE A 32 9.35 -6.20 3.85
N GLY A 33 9.95 -7.33 4.01
CA GLY A 33 10.15 -8.40 3.04
C GLY A 33 9.92 -9.74 3.72
N GLY A 34 10.63 -10.77 3.28
CA GLY A 34 10.52 -12.13 3.79
C GLY A 34 10.92 -12.27 5.27
N LYS A 35 10.59 -13.43 5.84
CA LYS A 35 10.87 -13.76 7.23
C LYS A 35 12.36 -13.74 7.52
N GLY A 36 12.75 -13.07 8.60
CA GLY A 36 14.16 -12.87 8.97
C GLY A 36 14.82 -11.66 8.32
N GLU A 37 14.19 -11.00 7.37
CA GLU A 37 14.69 -9.75 6.82
C GLU A 37 14.45 -8.57 7.78
N LYS A 38 15.29 -7.55 7.65
CA LYS A 38 15.17 -6.35 8.48
C LYS A 38 13.97 -5.52 8.03
N ARG A 39 12.99 -5.34 8.90
CA ARG A 39 11.92 -4.37 8.72
C ARG A 39 12.44 -2.95 8.94
N ASN A 40 12.15 -2.05 8.01
CA ASN A 40 12.40 -0.64 8.15
C ASN A 40 11.14 0.05 8.68
N VAL A 41 11.26 0.77 9.80
CA VAL A 41 10.11 1.33 10.51
C VAL A 41 10.28 2.83 10.71
N GLN A 42 9.34 3.60 10.20
CA GLN A 42 9.10 4.99 10.58
C GLN A 42 7.93 5.03 11.55
N PRO A 43 8.15 5.35 12.83
CA PRO A 43 7.07 5.46 13.80
C PRO A 43 6.05 6.54 13.44
N LEU A 44 4.86 6.47 14.06
CA LEU A 44 3.80 7.45 13.88
C LEU A 44 4.29 8.88 14.16
N THR A 45 4.22 9.75 13.16
CA THR A 45 4.67 11.14 13.22
C THR A 45 3.70 12.09 12.53
N LEU A 46 3.69 13.36 12.97
CA LEU A 46 3.02 14.47 12.27
C LEU A 46 3.92 15.14 11.22
N SER A 47 5.21 14.78 11.17
CA SER A 47 6.17 15.45 10.30
C SER A 47 6.22 14.85 8.90
N PRO A 48 5.73 15.52 7.85
CA PRO A 48 5.89 15.08 6.47
C PRO A 48 7.36 14.92 6.06
N GLN A 49 8.24 15.75 6.62
CA GLN A 49 9.67 15.68 6.34
C GLN A 49 10.28 14.36 6.80
N LYS A 50 9.98 13.91 8.03
CA LYS A 50 10.47 12.61 8.53
C LYS A 50 10.00 11.44 7.67
N LEU A 51 8.77 11.50 7.18
CA LEU A 51 8.21 10.48 6.29
C LEU A 51 8.91 10.51 4.92
N SER A 52 9.16 11.70 4.38
CA SER A 52 9.90 11.87 3.13
C SER A 52 11.34 11.37 3.24
N ASP A 53 12.05 11.76 4.30
CA ASP A 53 13.43 11.33 4.54
C ASP A 53 13.52 9.81 4.70
N PHE A 54 12.58 9.21 5.43
CA PHE A 54 12.48 7.76 5.57
C PHE A 54 12.30 7.08 4.20
N LEU A 55 11.32 7.53 3.40
CA LEU A 55 11.06 6.97 2.07
C LEU A 55 12.27 7.10 1.14
N ASN A 56 12.96 8.24 1.17
CA ASN A 56 14.18 8.46 0.38
C ASN A 56 15.31 7.51 0.79
N GLY A 57 15.39 7.16 2.06
CA GLY A 57 16.39 6.22 2.59
C GLY A 57 16.11 4.74 2.29
N ILE A 58 14.90 4.37 1.86
CA ILE A 58 14.56 2.99 1.53
C ILE A 58 15.31 2.57 0.26
N GLN A 59 15.94 1.40 0.33
CA GLN A 59 16.54 0.75 -0.84
C GLN A 59 15.77 -0.52 -1.15
N ALA A 60 15.60 -0.84 -2.46
CA ALA A 60 15.08 -2.13 -2.86
C ALA A 60 16.01 -3.22 -2.34
N MET A 61 15.53 -4.02 -1.43
CA MET A 61 16.16 -5.29 -1.10
C MET A 61 15.33 -6.33 -1.83
N GLY A 62 15.89 -6.90 -2.89
CA GLY A 62 15.21 -7.89 -3.68
C GLY A 62 15.73 -9.27 -3.41
N GLY A 63 14.88 -10.24 -3.58
CA GLY A 63 15.23 -11.64 -3.67
C GLY A 63 15.03 -12.37 -2.35
N GLY A 64 14.20 -13.34 -2.38
CA GLY A 64 13.88 -14.19 -1.27
C GLY A 64 12.75 -15.11 -1.65
N GLU A 65 12.02 -15.49 -0.67
CA GLU A 65 10.82 -16.30 -0.80
C GLU A 65 9.67 -15.46 -1.35
N TRP A 66 8.67 -16.12 -1.91
CA TRP A 66 7.47 -15.47 -2.43
C TRP A 66 6.59 -14.90 -1.30
N GLU A 67 6.57 -15.59 -0.17
CA GLU A 67 5.77 -15.23 0.99
C GLU A 67 6.49 -14.18 1.84
N GLU A 68 5.74 -13.22 2.36
CA GLU A 68 6.26 -12.07 3.09
C GLU A 68 5.92 -12.13 4.58
N ASP A 69 6.79 -11.58 5.42
CA ASP A 69 6.62 -11.48 6.88
C ASP A 69 5.52 -10.46 7.26
N THR A 70 4.33 -10.71 6.76
CA THR A 70 3.16 -9.85 6.99
C THR A 70 2.74 -9.84 8.46
N LEU A 71 2.86 -10.99 9.17
CA LEU A 71 2.52 -11.06 10.59
C LEU A 71 3.43 -10.15 11.41
N GLY A 72 4.74 -10.25 11.27
CA GLY A 72 5.66 -9.42 12.02
C GLY A 72 5.59 -7.94 11.67
N ALA A 73 5.24 -7.59 10.43
CA ALA A 73 4.96 -6.21 10.04
C ALA A 73 3.68 -5.70 10.73
N CYS A 74 2.61 -6.49 10.77
CA CYS A 74 1.35 -6.16 11.44
C CYS A 74 1.51 -6.07 12.96
N GLU A 75 2.26 -6.96 13.60
CA GLU A 75 2.61 -6.84 15.03
C GLU A 75 3.33 -5.52 15.32
N THR A 76 4.25 -5.14 14.45
CA THR A 76 4.95 -3.86 14.58
C THR A 76 3.99 -2.69 14.43
N ALA A 77 3.07 -2.73 13.47
CA ALA A 77 2.09 -1.68 13.23
C ALA A 77 1.05 -1.55 14.35
N MET A 78 0.52 -2.67 14.84
CA MET A 78 -0.64 -2.68 15.72
C MET A 78 -0.27 -2.62 17.20
N ASP A 79 0.82 -3.30 17.61
CA ASP A 79 1.20 -3.45 19.00
C ASP A 79 2.36 -2.55 19.44
N LYS A 80 3.28 -2.21 18.51
CA LYS A 80 4.52 -1.50 18.86
C LYS A 80 4.52 -0.01 18.51
N MET A 81 3.54 0.46 17.72
CA MET A 81 3.40 1.89 17.45
C MET A 81 2.63 2.62 18.54
N ASP A 82 3.01 3.87 18.84
CA ASP A 82 2.37 4.74 19.83
C ASP A 82 1.01 5.26 19.33
N TRP A 83 0.00 4.39 19.28
CA TRP A 83 -1.38 4.77 18.99
C TRP A 83 -1.99 5.56 20.13
N LYS A 84 -2.66 6.68 19.83
CA LYS A 84 -3.42 7.40 20.84
C LYS A 84 -4.71 6.64 21.17
N PRO A 85 -5.09 6.56 22.47
CA PRO A 85 -6.22 5.74 22.92
C PRO A 85 -7.56 6.01 22.21
N TYR A 86 -7.84 7.29 21.95
CA TYR A 86 -9.10 7.73 21.34
C TYR A 86 -9.03 8.04 19.86
N ALA A 87 -7.88 7.82 19.22
CA ALA A 87 -7.72 8.05 17.79
C ALA A 87 -8.42 6.95 16.98
N LYS A 88 -8.97 7.33 15.82
CA LYS A 88 -9.28 6.35 14.78
C LYS A 88 -7.95 5.77 14.28
N LYS A 89 -7.83 4.46 14.36
CA LYS A 89 -6.63 3.73 13.94
C LYS A 89 -6.91 3.06 12.61
N VAL A 90 -6.07 3.31 11.63
CA VAL A 90 -6.20 2.71 10.29
C VAL A 90 -4.86 2.11 9.88
N VAL A 91 -4.87 0.84 9.51
CA VAL A 91 -3.74 0.15 8.89
C VAL A 91 -4.12 -0.17 7.45
N VAL A 92 -3.21 0.07 6.54
CA VAL A 92 -3.34 -0.30 5.12
C VAL A 92 -2.12 -1.13 4.74
N LEU A 93 -2.35 -2.41 4.46
CA LEU A 93 -1.36 -3.30 3.89
C LEU A 93 -1.35 -3.13 2.37
N VAL A 94 -0.18 -2.89 1.80
CA VAL A 94 0.02 -2.79 0.35
C VAL A 94 1.03 -3.84 -0.08
N GLY A 95 0.70 -4.66 -1.04
CA GLY A 95 1.61 -5.72 -1.52
C GLY A 95 1.00 -6.57 -2.64
N ASP A 96 1.79 -7.50 -3.13
CA ASP A 96 1.48 -8.46 -4.18
C ASP A 96 1.69 -9.91 -3.74
N SER A 97 2.22 -10.12 -2.55
CA SER A 97 2.57 -11.43 -2.01
C SER A 97 1.68 -11.82 -0.83
N PRO A 98 1.33 -13.09 -0.67
CA PRO A 98 0.52 -13.55 0.45
C PRO A 98 1.35 -13.57 1.74
N PRO A 99 0.71 -13.51 2.92
CA PRO A 99 1.36 -13.87 4.16
C PRO A 99 1.73 -15.36 4.17
N GLU A 100 2.77 -15.73 4.92
CA GLU A 100 3.11 -17.13 5.12
C GLU A 100 1.89 -17.92 5.63
N LYS A 101 1.73 -19.13 5.11
CA LYS A 101 0.57 -19.98 5.39
C LYS A 101 0.42 -20.27 6.89
N GLU A 102 1.52 -20.52 7.57
CA GLU A 102 1.55 -20.80 9.01
C GLU A 102 1.17 -19.59 9.86
N ASP A 103 1.46 -18.38 9.37
CA ASP A 103 1.21 -17.11 10.04
C ASP A 103 -0.21 -16.57 9.80
N PHE A 104 -0.99 -17.16 8.88
CA PHE A 104 -2.29 -16.64 8.50
C PHE A 104 -3.29 -16.63 9.66
N ALA A 105 -3.36 -17.69 10.47
CA ALA A 105 -4.28 -17.76 11.60
C ALA A 105 -3.89 -16.80 12.74
N PRO A 106 -2.62 -16.71 13.18
CA PRO A 106 -2.16 -15.68 14.10
C PRO A 106 -2.44 -14.25 13.60
N LEU A 107 -2.18 -13.97 12.32
CA LEU A 107 -2.44 -12.67 11.70
C LEU A 107 -3.93 -12.30 11.75
N LEU A 108 -4.83 -13.24 11.46
CA LEU A 108 -6.27 -13.03 11.59
C LEU A 108 -6.68 -12.70 13.03
N ALA A 109 -6.09 -13.39 14.02
CA ALA A 109 -6.37 -13.11 15.42
C ALA A 109 -5.91 -11.69 15.82
N LEU A 110 -4.71 -11.31 15.42
CA LEU A 110 -4.15 -9.97 15.65
C LEU A 110 -5.03 -8.88 15.03
N ILE A 111 -5.45 -9.05 13.77
CA ILE A 111 -6.31 -8.09 13.07
C ILE A 111 -7.67 -7.94 13.76
N ARG A 112 -8.28 -9.04 14.22
CA ARG A 112 -9.54 -8.99 14.97
C ARG A 112 -9.38 -8.27 16.30
N GLN A 113 -8.28 -8.50 17.01
CA GLN A 113 -7.93 -7.77 18.23
C GLN A 113 -7.74 -6.29 17.96
N PHE A 114 -7.04 -5.91 16.90
CA PHE A 114 -6.88 -4.52 16.51
C PHE A 114 -8.22 -3.85 16.20
N LYS A 115 -9.13 -4.55 15.51
CA LYS A 115 -10.50 -4.10 15.25
C LYS A 115 -11.29 -3.88 16.54
N SER A 116 -11.19 -4.78 17.52
CA SER A 116 -11.88 -4.62 18.81
C SER A 116 -11.38 -3.41 19.60
N ASN A 117 -10.17 -2.93 19.31
CA ASN A 117 -9.53 -1.75 19.89
C ASN A 117 -9.70 -0.48 19.02
N ASN A 118 -10.81 -0.35 18.30
CA ASN A 118 -11.15 0.79 17.44
C ASN A 118 -10.20 0.95 16.23
N GLY A 119 -9.63 -0.16 15.76
CA GLY A 119 -8.81 -0.20 14.57
C GLY A 119 -9.60 -0.61 13.32
N THR A 120 -9.10 -0.25 12.16
CA THR A 120 -9.57 -0.73 10.86
C THR A 120 -8.38 -1.21 10.06
N PHE A 121 -8.48 -2.40 9.48
CA PHE A 121 -7.43 -2.99 8.64
C PHE A 121 -7.91 -3.11 7.21
N ASN A 122 -7.17 -2.53 6.29
CA ASN A 122 -7.46 -2.53 4.86
C ASN A 122 -6.30 -3.14 4.09
N THR A 123 -6.56 -3.57 2.86
CA THR A 123 -5.54 -4.09 1.98
C THR A 123 -5.62 -3.45 0.60
N VAL A 124 -4.48 -3.24 -0.03
CA VAL A 124 -4.33 -2.84 -1.43
C VAL A 124 -3.47 -3.88 -2.12
N ASP A 125 -4.08 -4.60 -3.05
CA ASP A 125 -3.40 -5.56 -3.90
C ASP A 125 -2.82 -4.86 -5.12
N VAL A 126 -1.53 -5.07 -5.37
CA VAL A 126 -0.80 -4.53 -6.52
C VAL A 126 -0.39 -5.61 -7.53
N ALA A 127 -0.78 -6.86 -7.30
CA ALA A 127 -0.37 -8.02 -8.11
C ALA A 127 -0.75 -7.91 -9.58
N ALA A 128 -1.92 -7.37 -9.89
CA ALA A 128 -2.37 -7.22 -11.28
C ALA A 128 -1.51 -6.19 -12.04
N GLU A 129 -1.15 -5.07 -11.39
CA GLU A 129 -0.28 -4.04 -11.97
C GLU A 129 1.15 -4.58 -12.16
N GLU A 130 1.66 -5.33 -11.18
CA GLU A 130 2.97 -5.98 -11.24
C GLU A 130 3.05 -7.00 -12.38
N HIS A 131 2.05 -7.87 -12.49
CA HIS A 131 1.97 -8.88 -13.54
C HIS A 131 1.96 -8.24 -14.94
N GLU A 132 1.09 -7.24 -15.14
CA GLU A 132 1.01 -6.55 -16.42
C GLU A 132 2.33 -5.86 -16.78
N ARG A 133 2.97 -5.19 -15.81
CA ARG A 133 4.24 -4.54 -16.01
C ARG A 133 5.33 -5.55 -16.37
N PHE A 134 5.42 -6.67 -15.63
CA PHE A 134 6.40 -7.72 -15.88
C PHE A 134 6.25 -8.29 -17.30
N GLU A 135 5.01 -8.58 -17.73
CA GLU A 135 4.78 -9.07 -19.08
C GLU A 135 5.17 -8.05 -20.16
N ARG A 136 4.83 -6.77 -19.98
CA ARG A 136 5.23 -5.72 -20.91
C ARG A 136 6.74 -5.58 -21.00
N GLU A 137 7.44 -5.51 -19.88
CA GLU A 137 8.90 -5.42 -19.84
C GLU A 137 9.55 -6.64 -20.49
N PHE A 138 9.02 -7.83 -20.25
CA PHE A 138 9.50 -9.06 -20.87
C PHE A 138 9.31 -9.02 -22.41
N TRP A 139 8.12 -8.68 -22.88
CA TRP A 139 7.84 -8.59 -24.33
C TRP A 139 8.71 -7.56 -25.03
N LEU A 140 8.84 -6.35 -24.48
CA LEU A 140 9.69 -5.30 -24.99
C LEU A 140 11.16 -5.74 -25.07
N LYS A 141 11.64 -6.47 -24.06
CA LYS A 141 13.01 -6.97 -24.02
C LYS A 141 13.27 -8.05 -25.07
N VAL A 142 12.34 -8.97 -25.27
CA VAL A 142 12.47 -10.15 -26.14
C VAL A 142 12.07 -9.83 -27.58
N HIS A 143 10.92 -9.20 -27.79
CA HIS A 143 10.31 -8.97 -29.10
C HIS A 143 10.47 -7.53 -29.59
N ARG A 144 10.89 -6.58 -28.74
CA ARG A 144 11.01 -5.14 -29.02
C ARG A 144 9.69 -4.47 -29.42
N GLU A 145 8.59 -5.03 -29.01
CA GLU A 145 7.23 -4.54 -29.26
C GLU A 145 6.34 -4.79 -28.03
N GLU A 146 5.19 -4.12 -27.97
CA GLU A 146 4.21 -4.31 -26.89
C GLU A 146 3.53 -5.68 -27.04
N PRO A 147 3.16 -6.34 -25.92
CA PRO A 147 2.43 -7.59 -25.97
C PRO A 147 1.04 -7.39 -26.63
N PRO A 148 0.62 -8.26 -27.53
CA PRO A 148 -0.70 -8.17 -28.17
C PRO A 148 -1.84 -8.37 -27.16
N LYS A 149 -1.57 -9.05 -26.07
CA LYS A 149 -2.50 -9.30 -24.97
C LYS A 149 -1.70 -9.67 -23.72
N ILE A 150 -2.13 -9.15 -22.56
CA ILE A 150 -1.63 -9.60 -21.26
C ILE A 150 -2.24 -10.95 -20.91
N SER A 151 -1.42 -11.86 -20.38
CA SER A 151 -1.90 -13.17 -19.94
C SER A 151 -2.84 -13.06 -18.73
N PRO A 152 -3.70 -14.07 -18.48
CA PRO A 152 -4.51 -14.10 -17.26
C PRO A 152 -3.63 -14.06 -16.01
N LEU A 153 -4.11 -13.38 -14.98
CA LEU A 153 -3.42 -13.31 -13.70
C LEU A 153 -3.11 -14.71 -13.15
N PRO A 154 -1.83 -15.03 -12.86
CA PRO A 154 -1.43 -16.32 -12.31
C PRO A 154 -2.17 -16.70 -11.03
N GLU A 155 -2.27 -18.00 -10.75
CA GLU A 155 -3.01 -18.53 -9.61
C GLU A 155 -2.47 -18.02 -8.27
N PHE A 156 -1.16 -17.92 -8.13
CA PHE A 156 -0.53 -17.42 -6.90
C PHE A 156 -0.94 -15.97 -6.57
N TYR A 157 -1.08 -15.10 -7.56
CA TYR A 157 -1.61 -13.76 -7.35
C TYR A 157 -3.09 -13.78 -6.98
N ARG A 158 -3.89 -14.69 -7.54
CA ARG A 158 -5.30 -14.86 -7.11
C ARG A 158 -5.43 -15.33 -5.68
N GLN A 159 -4.51 -16.17 -5.22
CA GLN A 159 -4.43 -16.59 -3.81
C GLN A 159 -4.10 -15.41 -2.89
N THR A 160 -3.17 -14.54 -3.28
CA THR A 160 -2.89 -13.29 -2.56
C THR A 160 -4.13 -12.43 -2.43
N GLN A 161 -4.86 -12.21 -3.53
CA GLN A 161 -6.11 -11.44 -3.53
C GLN A 161 -7.16 -12.04 -2.59
N ALA A 162 -7.32 -13.37 -2.61
CA ALA A 162 -8.24 -14.06 -1.71
C ALA A 162 -7.83 -13.87 -0.24
N ALA A 163 -6.54 -14.03 0.09
CA ALA A 163 -6.01 -13.80 1.43
C ALA A 163 -6.24 -12.35 1.89
N TYR A 164 -5.90 -11.38 1.07
CA TYR A 164 -6.06 -9.95 1.38
C TYR A 164 -7.52 -9.57 1.63
N LYS A 165 -8.45 -10.12 0.85
CA LYS A 165 -9.89 -9.92 1.06
C LYS A 165 -10.37 -10.45 2.41
N VAL A 166 -9.89 -11.62 2.82
CA VAL A 166 -10.22 -12.22 4.12
C VAL A 166 -9.67 -11.36 5.25
N LEU A 167 -8.39 -10.93 5.17
CA LEU A 167 -7.76 -10.09 6.17
C LEU A 167 -8.47 -8.74 6.34
N ALA A 168 -8.76 -8.05 5.24
CA ALA A 168 -9.46 -6.77 5.27
C ALA A 168 -10.86 -6.91 5.89
N THR A 169 -11.61 -7.94 5.49
CA THR A 169 -12.94 -8.23 6.06
C THR A 169 -12.88 -8.49 7.56
N ALA A 170 -11.90 -9.28 8.01
CA ALA A 170 -11.68 -9.55 9.44
C ALA A 170 -11.39 -8.27 10.23
N GLY A 171 -10.65 -7.33 9.63
CA GLY A 171 -10.32 -6.03 10.20
C GLY A 171 -11.40 -4.96 10.08
N GLY A 172 -12.58 -5.29 9.52
CA GLY A 172 -13.68 -4.34 9.32
C GLY A 172 -13.39 -3.28 8.24
N GLY A 173 -12.40 -3.53 7.41
CA GLY A 173 -12.05 -2.72 6.26
C GLY A 173 -12.44 -3.35 4.93
N SER A 174 -11.80 -2.91 3.87
CA SER A 174 -12.00 -3.41 2.51
C SER A 174 -10.68 -3.63 1.78
N MET A 175 -10.73 -4.49 0.76
CA MET A 175 -9.65 -4.69 -0.17
C MET A 175 -9.90 -3.86 -1.43
N LYS A 176 -8.86 -3.25 -1.96
CA LYS A 176 -8.84 -2.63 -3.28
C LYS A 176 -7.70 -3.24 -4.10
N SER A 177 -7.94 -3.46 -5.40
CA SER A 177 -6.88 -3.83 -6.34
C SER A 177 -6.45 -2.62 -7.12
N LEU A 178 -5.15 -2.45 -7.30
CA LEU A 178 -4.61 -1.44 -8.18
C LEU A 178 -4.89 -1.83 -9.64
N THR A 179 -5.43 -0.88 -10.38
CA THR A 179 -5.60 -0.97 -11.83
C THR A 179 -4.97 0.25 -12.47
N LYS A 180 -4.71 0.23 -13.78
CA LYS A 180 -4.13 1.37 -14.52
C LYS A 180 -4.81 2.71 -14.25
N ASP A 181 -6.13 2.68 -14.04
CA ASP A 181 -6.96 3.87 -13.84
C ASP A 181 -7.09 4.27 -12.36
N ALA A 182 -6.64 3.42 -11.44
CA ALA A 182 -6.75 3.64 -10.01
C ALA A 182 -5.39 4.00 -9.40
N HIS A 183 -5.15 5.27 -9.17
CA HIS A 183 -3.95 5.72 -8.47
C HIS A 183 -3.94 5.20 -7.02
N ILE A 184 -2.83 4.56 -6.60
CA ILE A 184 -2.64 4.04 -5.24
C ILE A 184 -3.02 5.07 -4.17
N ASN A 185 -2.64 6.33 -4.40
CA ASN A 185 -2.94 7.43 -3.47
C ASN A 185 -4.44 7.59 -3.26
N GLN A 186 -5.23 7.51 -4.33
CA GLN A 186 -6.69 7.64 -4.27
C GLN A 186 -7.31 6.46 -3.52
N GLN A 187 -6.86 5.23 -3.80
CA GLN A 187 -7.36 4.04 -3.11
C GLN A 187 -7.05 4.07 -1.62
N VAL A 188 -5.82 4.40 -1.24
CA VAL A 188 -5.44 4.50 0.18
C VAL A 188 -6.19 5.64 0.89
N LEU A 189 -6.41 6.78 0.24
CA LEU A 189 -7.22 7.87 0.81
C LEU A 189 -8.66 7.44 1.05
N ILE A 190 -9.28 6.74 0.09
CA ILE A 190 -10.64 6.20 0.24
C ILE A 190 -10.69 5.19 1.41
N LEU A 191 -9.71 4.31 1.52
CA LEU A 191 -9.63 3.34 2.61
C LEU A 191 -9.41 4.00 3.98
N ALA A 192 -8.62 5.07 4.03
CA ALA A 192 -8.34 5.79 5.27
C ALA A 192 -9.53 6.63 5.77
N PHE A 193 -10.24 7.29 4.85
CA PHE A 193 -11.30 8.25 5.19
C PHE A 193 -12.72 7.70 5.01
N GLY A 194 -12.89 6.65 4.21
CA GLY A 194 -14.16 6.03 3.86
C GLY A 194 -14.66 6.46 2.47
N GLU A 195 -15.54 5.64 1.90
CA GLU A 195 -16.06 5.81 0.54
C GLU A 195 -16.88 7.10 0.36
N GLN A 196 -17.47 7.61 1.43
CA GLN A 196 -18.20 8.89 1.41
C GLN A 196 -17.34 10.10 0.98
N TRP A 197 -16.02 9.98 1.05
CA TRP A 197 -15.07 11.02 0.65
C TRP A 197 -14.55 10.84 -0.79
N GLN A 198 -15.03 9.84 -1.52
CA GLN A 198 -14.55 9.50 -2.86
C GLN A 198 -14.61 10.68 -3.84
N SER A 199 -15.68 11.47 -3.82
CA SER A 199 -15.83 12.64 -4.68
C SER A 199 -14.83 13.75 -4.36
N GLN A 200 -14.59 14.00 -3.07
CA GLN A 200 -13.61 14.99 -2.61
C GLN A 200 -12.18 14.53 -2.93
N VAL A 201 -11.86 13.26 -2.70
CA VAL A 201 -10.55 12.68 -3.04
C VAL A 201 -10.30 12.75 -4.56
N ALA A 202 -11.31 12.46 -5.39
CA ALA A 202 -11.21 12.55 -6.85
C ALA A 202 -11.01 14.00 -7.34
N SER A 203 -11.63 14.99 -6.69
CA SER A 203 -11.40 16.40 -7.01
C SER A 203 -10.02 16.88 -6.63
N PHE A 204 -9.47 16.37 -5.53
CA PHE A 204 -8.09 16.64 -5.09
C PHE A 204 -7.04 16.09 -6.07
N GLY A 205 -7.25 14.87 -6.58
CA GLY A 205 -6.35 14.26 -7.56
C GLY A 205 -6.25 15.04 -8.88
N ARG A 206 -7.35 15.64 -9.32
CA ARG A 206 -7.38 16.49 -10.52
C ARG A 206 -6.64 17.83 -10.33
N GLY A 207 -6.64 18.38 -9.13
CA GLY A 207 -5.90 19.59 -8.80
C GLY A 207 -4.38 19.44 -8.74
N LEU A 208 -3.88 18.22 -8.57
CA LEU A 208 -2.45 17.91 -8.52
C LEU A 208 -1.85 17.60 -9.91
N GLY A 209 -2.71 17.27 -10.90
CA GLY A 209 -2.29 16.98 -12.28
C GLY A 209 -2.33 18.17 -13.24
N GLY A 210 -2.77 19.36 -12.80
CA GLY A 210 -3.06 20.51 -13.64
C GLY A 210 -2.10 21.69 -13.52
N SER A 211 -0.79 21.48 -13.69
CA SER A 211 0.13 22.61 -13.86
C SER A 211 1.20 22.33 -14.90
N SER A 212 0.79 22.20 -16.18
CA SER A 212 1.69 22.45 -17.31
C SER A 212 0.89 22.69 -18.60
N SER A 213 0.26 23.85 -18.70
CA SER A 213 -0.01 24.49 -19.98
C SER A 213 0.00 26.00 -19.75
N SER A 214 1.18 26.59 -19.86
CA SER A 214 1.34 28.02 -20.07
C SER A 214 0.86 28.33 -21.48
N PRO A 215 -0.01 29.29 -21.71
CA PRO A 215 -0.21 29.83 -23.04
C PRO A 215 1.00 30.68 -23.39
N SER A 216 1.68 30.34 -24.47
CA SER A 216 2.64 31.24 -25.11
C SER A 216 1.91 32.37 -25.82
N PRO A 217 2.50 33.57 -25.88
CA PRO A 217 1.94 34.79 -26.42
C PRO A 217 1.74 34.78 -27.95
#